data_7e28c17bd3a3d0aff91dc36e64b92c2d
#
_entry.id   7e28c17bd3a3d0aff91dc36e64b92c2d
#
_cell.length_a   1.000
_cell.length_b   1.000
_cell.length_c   1.000
_cell.angle_alpha   90.00
_cell.angle_beta   90.00
_cell.angle_gamma   90.00
#
_symmetry.space_group_name_H-M   'P 1'
#
loop_
_entity.id
_entity.type
_entity.pdbx_description
1 polymer ?
#
loop_
_entity_poly.entity_id
_entity_poly.type
_entity_poly.pdbx_seq_one_letter_code
_entity_poly.pdbx_strand_id
1 'polypeptide(L)'
;MAESKRSESTHIYLLSFILPMVVLTTMLVGDWATSLGIIIPPTLYPLLDVFFSIRENPLPSRQHPAYLEWIPALHVIFQLVILATLFKLANTDGSVWTTWAAAISCGFCAGISGIVPAHELGHYVWGPRRWLANVMMQAVAYPHFTQEHNRNHHRYVAMNRDGASAPLGRGFWKHLVVTIPLQWLSIHREMSRKFPGIRNPVLLRTILSLLTATALFLYNTAVGSTWLIYSAAAVFLLEYVNYIRHYGLHR
;
A
#
# COMPACT_ATOMS: atom_id res chain seq x y z
N MET A 1 43.83 -2.85 -14.73
CA MET A 1 42.63 -3.17 -15.53
C MET A 1 41.51 -2.29 -15.03
N ALA A 2 41.06 -1.34 -15.84
CA ALA A 2 39.99 -0.42 -15.47
C ALA A 2 38.65 -1.20 -15.57
N GLU A 3 37.97 -1.43 -14.44
CA GLU A 3 36.61 -1.92 -14.44
C GLU A 3 35.72 -0.89 -15.17
N SER A 4 35.21 -1.30 -16.32
CA SER A 4 34.18 -0.58 -17.06
C SER A 4 32.97 -0.39 -16.14
N LYS A 5 32.78 0.81 -15.58
CA LYS A 5 31.56 1.23 -14.90
C LYS A 5 30.42 1.19 -15.92
N ARG A 6 29.69 0.06 -16.00
CA ARG A 6 28.40 0.03 -16.70
C ARG A 6 27.48 1.02 -15.97
N SER A 7 27.17 2.12 -16.59
CA SER A 7 26.09 3.01 -16.19
C SER A 7 24.79 2.21 -16.31
N GLU A 8 24.24 1.75 -15.19
CA GLU A 8 22.92 1.14 -15.22
C GLU A 8 21.89 2.18 -15.65
N SER A 9 21.05 1.79 -16.62
CA SER A 9 20.00 2.66 -17.13
C SER A 9 18.95 2.87 -16.04
N THR A 10 18.88 4.07 -15.51
CA THR A 10 17.88 4.44 -14.49
C THR A 10 16.43 4.38 -15.01
N HIS A 11 16.24 4.29 -16.34
CA HIS A 11 14.92 4.13 -16.95
C HIS A 11 14.21 2.83 -16.58
N ILE A 12 14.95 1.81 -16.10
CA ILE A 12 14.36 0.54 -15.63
C ILE A 12 13.32 0.76 -14.51
N TYR A 13 13.49 1.79 -13.68
CA TYR A 13 12.53 2.13 -12.63
C TYR A 13 11.15 2.53 -13.17
N LEU A 14 11.05 2.97 -14.42
CA LEU A 14 9.78 3.26 -15.09
C LEU A 14 8.96 2.00 -15.37
N LEU A 15 9.60 0.82 -15.41
CA LEU A 15 8.91 -0.46 -15.56
C LEU A 15 7.98 -0.75 -14.37
N SER A 16 8.20 -0.10 -13.23
CA SER A 16 7.30 -0.19 -12.07
C SER A 16 5.87 0.26 -12.36
N PHE A 17 5.67 1.10 -13.40
CA PHE A 17 4.34 1.54 -13.83
C PHE A 17 3.57 0.49 -14.66
N ILE A 18 4.20 -0.61 -15.08
CA ILE A 18 3.53 -1.64 -15.90
C ILE A 18 2.29 -2.19 -15.16
N LEU A 19 2.42 -2.55 -13.89
CA LEU A 19 1.28 -3.09 -13.14
C LEU A 19 0.10 -2.11 -13.04
N PRO A 20 0.27 -0.87 -12.56
CA PRO A 20 -0.86 0.06 -12.48
C PRO A 20 -1.43 0.40 -13.87
N MET A 21 -0.62 0.44 -14.93
CA MET A 21 -1.12 0.62 -16.29
C MET A 21 -1.96 -0.57 -16.76
N VAL A 22 -1.51 -1.80 -16.51
CA VAL A 22 -2.29 -3.02 -16.83
C VAL A 22 -3.62 -3.01 -16.10
N VAL A 23 -3.63 -2.73 -14.78
CA VAL A 23 -4.85 -2.70 -13.99
C VAL A 23 -5.81 -1.62 -14.48
N LEU A 24 -5.32 -0.42 -14.80
CA LEU A 24 -6.15 0.63 -15.38
C LEU A 24 -6.74 0.21 -16.73
N THR A 25 -5.92 -0.37 -17.60
CA THR A 25 -6.37 -0.83 -18.94
C THR A 25 -7.41 -1.92 -18.79
N THR A 26 -7.25 -2.89 -17.90
CA THR A 26 -8.24 -3.97 -17.69
C THR A 26 -9.57 -3.45 -17.18
N MET A 27 -9.59 -2.39 -16.35
CA MET A 27 -10.83 -1.72 -15.96
C MET A 27 -11.51 -0.98 -17.12
N LEU A 28 -10.74 -0.38 -18.04
CA LEU A 28 -11.27 0.31 -19.21
C LEU A 28 -11.82 -0.67 -20.25
N VAL A 29 -11.27 -1.88 -20.34
CA VAL A 29 -11.81 -2.97 -21.17
C VAL A 29 -13.10 -3.53 -20.56
N GLY A 30 -13.17 -3.62 -19.23
CA GLY A 30 -14.35 -4.09 -18.52
C GLY A 30 -14.49 -5.61 -18.46
N ASP A 31 -15.68 -6.09 -18.10
CA ASP A 31 -16.05 -7.50 -18.00
C ASP A 31 -15.03 -8.37 -17.23
N TRP A 32 -14.76 -9.58 -17.71
CA TRP A 32 -13.83 -10.52 -17.12
C TRP A 32 -12.38 -10.00 -17.05
N ALA A 33 -12.01 -9.03 -17.91
CA ALA A 33 -10.68 -8.45 -17.92
C ALA A 33 -10.33 -7.79 -16.58
N THR A 34 -11.32 -7.31 -15.84
CA THR A 34 -11.14 -6.71 -14.50
C THR A 34 -10.51 -7.67 -13.48
N SER A 35 -10.63 -8.98 -13.69
CA SER A 35 -10.04 -10.01 -12.82
C SER A 35 -8.54 -10.27 -13.07
N LEU A 36 -7.99 -9.83 -14.20
CA LEU A 36 -6.59 -10.07 -14.55
C LEU A 36 -5.60 -9.47 -13.55
N GLY A 37 -5.93 -8.34 -12.93
CA GLY A 37 -5.11 -7.74 -11.88
C GLY A 37 -5.01 -8.58 -10.61
N ILE A 38 -5.88 -9.58 -10.42
CA ILE A 38 -5.77 -10.55 -9.31
C ILE A 38 -4.73 -11.61 -9.66
N ILE A 39 -4.69 -12.04 -10.91
CA ILE A 39 -3.91 -13.20 -11.36
C ILE A 39 -2.48 -12.79 -11.75
N ILE A 40 -2.33 -11.66 -12.45
CA ILE A 40 -1.03 -11.23 -13.01
C ILE A 40 0.05 -11.05 -11.92
N PRO A 41 -0.17 -10.32 -10.80
CA PRO A 41 0.90 -10.11 -9.83
C PRO A 41 1.44 -11.41 -9.22
N PRO A 42 0.61 -12.33 -8.69
CA PRO A 42 1.11 -13.54 -8.03
C PRO A 42 1.69 -14.58 -9.00
N THR A 43 1.41 -14.47 -10.30
CA THR A 43 1.96 -15.39 -11.32
C THR A 43 3.16 -14.80 -12.03
N LEU A 44 3.06 -13.57 -12.52
CA LEU A 44 4.09 -12.94 -13.34
C LEU A 44 5.35 -12.57 -12.54
N TYR A 45 5.20 -12.00 -11.34
CA TYR A 45 6.36 -11.57 -10.56
C TYR A 45 7.24 -12.74 -10.11
N PRO A 46 6.74 -13.86 -9.57
CA PRO A 46 7.57 -15.03 -9.28
C PRO A 46 8.24 -15.61 -10.52
N LEU A 47 7.55 -15.63 -11.68
CA LEU A 47 8.15 -16.09 -12.93
C LEU A 47 9.28 -15.15 -13.37
N LEU A 48 9.07 -13.85 -13.34
CA LEU A 48 10.11 -12.89 -13.67
C LEU A 48 11.32 -13.01 -12.72
N ASP A 49 11.10 -13.23 -11.43
CA ASP A 49 12.17 -13.42 -10.46
C ASP A 49 13.01 -14.66 -10.78
N VAL A 50 12.36 -15.77 -11.13
CA VAL A 50 13.04 -17.03 -11.51
C VAL A 50 13.87 -16.85 -12.80
N PHE A 51 13.32 -16.18 -13.83
CA PHE A 51 13.97 -16.07 -15.13
C PHE A 51 14.99 -14.92 -15.21
N PHE A 52 14.75 -13.84 -14.48
CA PHE A 52 15.57 -12.64 -14.50
C PHE A 52 16.28 -12.39 -13.20
N SER A 53 16.61 -13.45 -12.44
CA SER A 53 17.34 -13.40 -11.16
C SER A 53 18.34 -12.23 -11.15
N ILE A 54 17.87 -11.07 -10.69
CA ILE A 54 18.68 -9.84 -10.67
C ILE A 54 19.73 -10.08 -9.57
N ARG A 55 20.98 -10.26 -9.96
CA ARG A 55 22.08 -10.23 -9.00
C ARG A 55 22.05 -8.88 -8.32
N GLU A 56 21.91 -8.89 -7.00
CA GLU A 56 22.05 -7.70 -6.18
C GLU A 56 23.48 -7.13 -6.34
N ASN A 57 23.65 -6.30 -7.33
CA ASN A 57 24.78 -5.40 -7.36
C ASN A 57 24.34 -4.17 -6.56
N PRO A 58 24.94 -3.89 -5.40
CA PRO A 58 24.64 -2.68 -4.67
C PRO A 58 24.93 -1.49 -5.59
N LEU A 59 23.89 -0.74 -5.93
CA LEU A 59 24.03 0.48 -6.71
C LEU A 59 24.99 1.42 -5.96
N PRO A 60 26.00 1.97 -6.61
CA PRO A 60 26.87 2.96 -6.00
C PRO A 60 26.01 4.14 -5.52
N SER A 61 26.08 4.45 -4.24
CA SER A 61 25.21 5.35 -3.48
C SER A 61 25.26 6.84 -3.86
N ARG A 62 25.84 7.20 -5.01
CA ARG A 62 26.11 8.60 -5.35
C ARG A 62 25.71 8.92 -6.79
N GLN A 63 24.61 9.59 -6.95
CA GLN A 63 24.04 10.26 -8.12
C GLN A 63 22.83 9.52 -8.74
N HIS A 64 21.72 9.47 -8.01
CA HIS A 64 20.45 9.19 -8.63
C HIS A 64 19.95 10.47 -9.33
N PRO A 65 19.49 10.39 -10.60
CA PRO A 65 18.82 11.51 -11.25
C PRO A 65 17.65 12.00 -10.42
N ALA A 66 17.48 13.32 -10.30
CA ALA A 66 16.44 13.93 -9.46
C ALA A 66 15.01 13.45 -9.79
N TYR A 67 14.75 13.01 -11.03
CA TYR A 67 13.43 12.49 -11.41
C TYR A 67 13.04 11.20 -10.68
N LEU A 68 14.01 10.36 -10.24
CA LEU A 68 13.71 9.14 -9.49
C LEU A 68 13.02 9.42 -8.15
N GLU A 69 13.30 10.57 -7.56
CA GLU A 69 12.66 11.00 -6.32
C GLU A 69 11.14 11.26 -6.48
N TRP A 70 10.68 11.48 -7.72
CA TRP A 70 9.28 11.74 -8.03
C TRP A 70 8.51 10.48 -8.40
N ILE A 71 9.18 9.37 -8.71
CA ILE A 71 8.53 8.09 -9.07
C ILE A 71 7.53 7.65 -7.99
N PRO A 72 7.86 7.64 -6.68
CA PRO A 72 6.89 7.27 -5.66
C PRO A 72 5.67 8.21 -5.62
N ALA A 73 5.87 9.50 -5.83
CA ALA A 73 4.77 10.46 -5.87
C ALA A 73 3.85 10.22 -7.08
N LEU A 74 4.43 9.95 -8.26
CA LEU A 74 3.67 9.61 -9.47
C LEU A 74 2.87 8.33 -9.30
N HIS A 75 3.42 7.31 -8.64
CA HIS A 75 2.69 6.08 -8.30
C HIS A 75 1.45 6.36 -7.45
N VAL A 76 1.58 7.19 -6.40
CA VAL A 76 0.43 7.56 -5.56
C VAL A 76 -0.63 8.30 -6.38
N ILE A 77 -0.23 9.26 -7.22
CA ILE A 77 -1.16 9.99 -8.07
C ILE A 77 -1.87 9.04 -9.04
N PHE A 78 -1.12 8.14 -9.68
CA PHE A 78 -1.66 7.15 -10.59
C PHE A 78 -2.66 6.22 -9.89
N GLN A 79 -2.36 5.81 -8.65
CA GLN A 79 -3.25 4.97 -7.85
C GLN A 79 -4.56 5.68 -7.48
N LEU A 80 -4.53 7.01 -7.26
CA LEU A 80 -5.76 7.78 -7.06
C LEU A 80 -6.61 7.86 -8.34
N VAL A 81 -5.99 7.89 -9.52
CA VAL A 81 -6.69 7.79 -10.81
C VAL A 81 -7.35 6.42 -10.96
N ILE A 82 -6.64 5.33 -10.60
CA ILE A 82 -7.20 3.97 -10.59
C ILE A 82 -8.42 3.90 -9.67
N LEU A 83 -8.33 4.44 -8.46
CA LEU A 83 -9.44 4.45 -7.50
C LEU A 83 -10.65 5.25 -8.02
N ALA A 84 -10.41 6.41 -8.64
CA ALA A 84 -11.48 7.19 -9.26
C ALA A 84 -12.16 6.44 -10.41
N THR A 85 -11.40 5.73 -11.24
CA THR A 85 -11.91 4.88 -12.31
C THR A 85 -12.74 3.72 -11.75
N LEU A 86 -12.26 3.10 -10.66
CA LEU A 86 -12.99 2.04 -9.95
C LEU A 86 -14.32 2.55 -9.39
N PHE A 87 -14.38 3.75 -8.83
CA PHE A 87 -15.61 4.35 -8.34
C PHE A 87 -16.59 4.65 -9.48
N LYS A 88 -16.09 5.12 -10.62
CA LYS A 88 -16.92 5.29 -11.83
C LYS A 88 -17.51 3.96 -12.27
N LEU A 89 -16.72 2.91 -12.37
CA LEU A 89 -17.17 1.56 -12.72
C LEU A 89 -18.25 1.07 -11.75
N ALA A 90 -18.01 1.16 -10.44
CA ALA A 90 -18.98 0.75 -9.42
C ALA A 90 -20.30 1.55 -9.48
N ASN A 91 -20.21 2.83 -9.84
CA ASN A 91 -21.39 3.67 -9.96
C ASN A 91 -22.23 3.35 -11.21
N THR A 92 -21.61 2.90 -12.32
CA THR A 92 -22.30 2.54 -13.56
C THR A 92 -22.82 1.11 -13.55
N ASP A 93 -22.00 0.16 -13.14
CA ASP A 93 -22.27 -1.28 -13.27
C ASP A 93 -22.92 -1.87 -12.01
N GLY A 94 -22.83 -1.15 -10.88
CA GLY A 94 -23.36 -1.61 -9.61
C GLY A 94 -22.57 -2.72 -8.94
N SER A 95 -23.23 -3.43 -8.04
CA SER A 95 -22.62 -4.52 -7.23
C SER A 95 -22.67 -5.86 -7.97
N VAL A 96 -21.91 -5.98 -9.06
CA VAL A 96 -21.75 -7.21 -9.84
C VAL A 96 -20.36 -7.83 -9.61
N TRP A 97 -20.20 -9.12 -9.97
CA TRP A 97 -18.96 -9.84 -9.71
C TRP A 97 -17.74 -9.19 -10.39
N THR A 98 -17.89 -8.61 -11.58
CA THR A 98 -16.83 -7.92 -12.32
C THR A 98 -16.36 -6.66 -11.58
N THR A 99 -17.27 -5.91 -10.98
CA THR A 99 -16.95 -4.76 -10.12
C THR A 99 -16.16 -5.17 -8.87
N TRP A 100 -16.52 -6.29 -8.25
CA TRP A 100 -15.78 -6.80 -7.10
C TRP A 100 -14.43 -7.36 -7.48
N ALA A 101 -14.32 -8.05 -8.63
CA ALA A 101 -13.03 -8.46 -9.18
C ALA A 101 -12.12 -7.25 -9.46
N ALA A 102 -12.69 -6.18 -10.06
CA ALA A 102 -11.98 -4.92 -10.24
C ALA A 102 -11.49 -4.34 -8.90
N ALA A 103 -12.34 -4.34 -7.86
CA ALA A 103 -11.97 -3.84 -6.54
C ALA A 103 -10.80 -4.61 -5.92
N ILE A 104 -10.79 -5.94 -6.01
CA ILE A 104 -9.69 -6.79 -5.54
C ILE A 104 -8.41 -6.53 -6.36
N SER A 105 -8.53 -6.46 -7.71
CA SER A 105 -7.42 -6.17 -8.61
C SER A 105 -6.77 -4.82 -8.29
N CYS A 106 -7.59 -3.78 -8.14
CA CYS A 106 -7.14 -2.43 -7.78
C CYS A 106 -6.55 -2.39 -6.37
N GLY A 107 -7.11 -3.15 -5.42
CA GLY A 107 -6.60 -3.26 -4.06
C GLY A 107 -5.22 -3.92 -4.02
N PHE A 108 -4.99 -5.01 -4.74
CA PHE A 108 -3.67 -5.61 -4.86
C PHE A 108 -2.67 -4.68 -5.54
N CYS A 109 -3.10 -3.99 -6.60
CA CYS A 109 -2.29 -2.94 -7.22
C CYS A 109 -1.95 -1.83 -6.21
N ALA A 110 -2.91 -1.41 -5.39
CA ALA A 110 -2.69 -0.41 -4.33
C ALA A 110 -1.71 -0.90 -3.26
N GLY A 111 -1.76 -2.18 -2.88
CA GLY A 111 -0.79 -2.77 -1.96
C GLY A 111 0.64 -2.67 -2.48
N ILE A 112 0.87 -2.94 -3.77
CA ILE A 112 2.19 -2.93 -4.42
C ILE A 112 2.59 -1.52 -4.87
N SER A 113 1.76 -0.90 -5.67
CA SER A 113 2.06 0.34 -6.41
C SER A 113 1.50 1.61 -5.74
N GLY A 114 0.82 1.48 -4.61
CA GLY A 114 0.28 2.58 -3.82
C GLY A 114 0.94 2.66 -2.45
N ILE A 115 0.78 1.61 -1.63
CA ILE A 115 1.27 1.59 -0.24
C ILE A 115 2.80 1.60 -0.19
N VAL A 116 3.50 0.80 -1.00
CA VAL A 116 4.98 0.77 -1.00
C VAL A 116 5.57 2.13 -1.36
N PRO A 117 5.16 2.82 -2.44
CA PRO A 117 5.59 4.19 -2.69
C PRO A 117 5.17 5.18 -1.60
N ALA A 118 3.97 5.05 -1.04
CA ALA A 118 3.53 5.91 0.06
C ALA A 118 4.32 5.66 1.36
N HIS A 119 4.76 4.44 1.61
CA HIS A 119 5.68 4.12 2.69
C HIS A 119 6.99 4.92 2.54
N GLU A 120 7.60 4.93 1.36
CA GLU A 120 8.82 5.71 1.06
C GLU A 120 8.58 7.21 1.28
N LEU A 121 7.51 7.76 0.70
CA LEU A 121 7.11 9.15 0.91
C LEU A 121 6.78 9.45 2.37
N GLY A 122 6.36 8.46 3.13
CA GLY A 122 6.04 8.53 4.55
C GLY A 122 7.24 8.78 5.46
N HIS A 123 8.47 8.61 4.99
CA HIS A 123 9.71 8.93 5.74
C HIS A 123 10.04 10.41 5.75
N TYR A 124 9.49 11.20 4.82
CA TYR A 124 9.65 12.66 4.88
C TYR A 124 8.95 13.23 6.12
N VAL A 125 9.60 14.17 6.80
CA VAL A 125 9.08 14.75 8.05
C VAL A 125 7.85 15.62 7.77
N TRP A 126 7.87 16.41 6.68
CA TRP A 126 6.84 17.36 6.26
C TRP A 126 6.87 17.60 4.74
N GLY A 127 5.93 18.37 4.25
CA GLY A 127 5.85 18.76 2.84
C GLY A 127 4.93 17.90 1.98
N PRO A 128 4.88 18.17 0.66
CA PRO A 128 3.92 17.53 -0.25
C PRO A 128 4.09 16.01 -0.36
N ARG A 129 5.32 15.51 -0.26
CA ARG A 129 5.60 14.07 -0.28
C ARG A 129 4.94 13.36 0.91
N ARG A 130 5.10 13.91 2.12
CA ARG A 130 4.44 13.38 3.32
C ARG A 130 2.92 13.48 3.24
N TRP A 131 2.42 14.55 2.65
CA TRP A 131 0.98 14.71 2.44
C TRP A 131 0.44 13.64 1.50
N LEU A 132 1.10 13.38 0.35
CA LEU A 132 0.73 12.30 -0.57
C LEU A 132 0.71 10.92 0.11
N ALA A 133 1.71 10.60 0.94
CA ALA A 133 1.72 9.38 1.73
C ALA A 133 0.45 9.25 2.60
N ASN A 134 0.09 10.31 3.31
CA ASN A 134 -1.10 10.31 4.15
C ASN A 134 -2.40 10.18 3.33
N VAL A 135 -2.48 10.83 2.16
CA VAL A 135 -3.63 10.71 1.23
C VAL A 135 -3.78 9.26 0.76
N MET A 136 -2.67 8.62 0.35
CA MET A 136 -2.71 7.22 -0.07
C MET A 136 -3.17 6.28 1.06
N MET A 137 -2.64 6.46 2.28
CA MET A 137 -3.05 5.67 3.44
C MET A 137 -4.51 5.91 3.82
N GLN A 138 -5.02 7.12 3.61
CA GLN A 138 -6.43 7.43 3.77
C GLN A 138 -7.29 6.74 2.70
N ALA A 139 -6.82 6.70 1.46
CA ALA A 139 -7.50 6.07 0.33
C ALA A 139 -7.69 4.56 0.51
N VAL A 140 -6.76 3.87 1.20
CA VAL A 140 -6.86 2.44 1.55
C VAL A 140 -7.41 2.18 2.96
N ALA A 141 -8.06 3.16 3.58
CA ALA A 141 -8.61 3.06 4.94
C ALA A 141 -7.62 2.61 6.03
N TYR A 142 -6.31 2.89 5.85
CA TYR A 142 -5.24 2.53 6.79
C TYR A 142 -4.43 3.75 7.27
N PRO A 143 -5.11 4.80 7.77
CA PRO A 143 -4.54 6.14 7.96
C PRO A 143 -3.50 6.24 9.08
N HIS A 144 -3.44 5.27 9.98
CA HIS A 144 -2.49 5.26 11.10
C HIS A 144 -1.09 4.75 10.69
N PHE A 145 -1.00 4.01 9.58
CA PHE A 145 0.21 3.29 9.16
C PHE A 145 1.46 4.17 9.16
N THR A 146 1.43 5.32 8.47
CA THR A 146 2.62 6.17 8.36
C THR A 146 3.18 6.63 9.71
N GLN A 147 2.31 6.82 10.71
CA GLN A 147 2.75 7.23 12.05
C GLN A 147 3.23 6.04 12.87
N GLU A 148 2.51 4.94 12.79
CA GLU A 148 2.86 3.69 13.45
C GLU A 148 4.21 3.18 12.96
N HIS A 149 4.38 3.09 11.64
CA HIS A 149 5.58 2.59 10.99
C HIS A 149 6.83 3.39 11.42
N ASN A 150 6.77 4.73 11.35
CA ASN A 150 7.93 5.56 11.65
C ASN A 150 8.24 5.69 13.15
N ARG A 151 7.25 5.54 14.03
CA ARG A 151 7.44 5.78 15.47
C ARG A 151 7.57 4.51 16.29
N ASN A 152 6.78 3.48 15.93
CA ASN A 152 6.75 2.23 16.67
C ASN A 152 7.52 1.14 15.95
N HIS A 153 7.12 0.79 14.71
CA HIS A 153 7.73 -0.32 13.99
C HIS A 153 9.25 -0.14 13.83
N HIS A 154 9.74 0.95 13.25
CA HIS A 154 11.19 1.17 13.11
C HIS A 154 11.96 1.15 14.42
N ARG A 155 11.32 1.55 15.51
CA ARG A 155 11.95 1.59 16.82
C ARG A 155 11.97 0.22 17.51
N TYR A 156 10.94 -0.59 17.30
CA TYR A 156 10.69 -1.81 18.06
C TYR A 156 10.63 -3.07 17.21
N VAL A 157 11.00 -3.00 15.93
CA VAL A 157 11.02 -4.16 15.02
C VAL A 157 11.74 -5.35 15.66
N ALA A 158 11.14 -6.53 15.55
CA ALA A 158 11.59 -7.77 16.18
C ALA A 158 11.54 -7.80 17.72
N MET A 159 10.85 -6.86 18.36
CA MET A 159 10.56 -6.86 19.80
C MET A 159 9.09 -7.22 20.05
N ASN A 160 8.78 -7.74 21.25
CA ASN A 160 7.40 -8.13 21.64
C ASN A 160 6.38 -6.99 21.62
N ARG A 161 6.82 -5.74 21.65
CA ARG A 161 5.96 -4.55 21.60
C ARG A 161 5.69 -4.03 20.19
N ASP A 162 6.36 -4.59 19.17
CA ASP A 162 6.07 -4.27 17.79
C ASP A 162 4.84 -5.04 17.31
N GLY A 163 3.75 -4.33 17.02
CA GLY A 163 2.51 -4.93 16.52
C GLY A 163 2.66 -5.58 15.14
N ALA A 164 3.58 -5.12 14.31
CA ALA A 164 3.80 -5.60 12.96
C ALA A 164 4.70 -6.85 12.89
N SER A 165 5.50 -7.15 13.93
CA SER A 165 6.32 -8.35 13.99
C SER A 165 5.53 -9.58 14.45
N ALA A 166 5.63 -10.68 13.69
CA ALA A 166 4.96 -11.94 14.00
C ALA A 166 5.88 -12.84 14.82
N PRO A 167 5.51 -13.19 16.09
CA PRO A 167 6.25 -14.16 16.88
C PRO A 167 6.32 -15.53 16.20
N LEU A 168 7.41 -16.26 16.44
CA LEU A 168 7.55 -17.65 15.97
C LEU A 168 6.36 -18.51 16.43
N GLY A 169 5.80 -19.30 15.53
CA GLY A 169 4.62 -20.16 15.78
C GLY A 169 3.27 -19.46 15.62
N ARG A 170 3.22 -18.15 15.42
CA ARG A 170 1.95 -17.46 15.12
C ARG A 170 1.60 -17.63 13.64
N GLY A 171 0.50 -18.34 13.33
CA GLY A 171 -0.01 -18.48 11.96
C GLY A 171 -0.51 -17.14 11.40
N PHE A 172 -0.43 -16.98 10.07
CA PHE A 172 -0.75 -15.73 9.36
C PHE A 172 -2.16 -15.18 9.68
N TRP A 173 -3.19 -16.00 9.63
CA TRP A 173 -4.57 -15.54 9.88
C TRP A 173 -4.77 -14.98 11.29
N LYS A 174 -4.16 -15.64 12.29
CA LYS A 174 -4.16 -15.13 13.67
C LYS A 174 -3.35 -13.83 13.76
N HIS A 175 -2.23 -13.75 13.04
CA HIS A 175 -1.44 -12.53 13.01
C HIS A 175 -2.24 -11.37 12.41
N LEU A 176 -2.87 -11.56 11.25
CA LEU A 176 -3.66 -10.53 10.56
C LEU A 176 -4.75 -9.91 11.45
N VAL A 177 -5.51 -10.75 12.16
CA VAL A 177 -6.58 -10.27 13.07
C VAL A 177 -6.01 -9.52 14.28
N VAL A 178 -4.81 -9.88 14.74
CA VAL A 178 -4.19 -9.29 15.93
C VAL A 178 -3.37 -8.04 15.59
N THR A 179 -2.65 -8.05 14.46
CA THR A 179 -1.69 -6.98 14.11
C THR A 179 -2.38 -5.65 13.83
N ILE A 180 -3.48 -5.65 13.07
CA ILE A 180 -4.19 -4.43 12.67
C ILE A 180 -4.66 -3.62 13.88
N PRO A 181 -5.43 -4.19 14.84
CA PRO A 181 -5.83 -3.44 16.02
C PRO A 181 -4.67 -3.11 16.97
N LEU A 182 -3.63 -3.94 17.05
CA LEU A 182 -2.47 -3.65 17.89
C LEU A 182 -1.66 -2.47 17.37
N GLN A 183 -1.41 -2.39 16.08
CA GLN A 183 -0.73 -1.26 15.45
C GLN A 183 -1.51 0.03 15.70
N TRP A 184 -2.82 0.03 15.43
CA TRP A 184 -3.66 1.19 15.68
C TRP A 184 -3.65 1.61 17.17
N LEU A 185 -3.82 0.65 18.08
CA LEU A 185 -3.91 0.92 19.51
C LEU A 185 -2.57 1.45 20.07
N SER A 186 -1.45 0.89 19.62
CA SER A 186 -0.11 1.31 20.07
C SER A 186 0.17 2.76 19.71
N ILE A 187 -0.04 3.12 18.46
CA ILE A 187 0.21 4.50 17.99
C ILE A 187 -0.85 5.47 18.52
N HIS A 188 -2.11 5.04 18.66
CA HIS A 188 -3.15 5.86 19.27
C HIS A 188 -2.80 6.24 20.72
N ARG A 189 -2.34 5.28 21.52
CA ARG A 189 -1.90 5.52 22.91
C ARG A 189 -0.70 6.46 22.98
N GLU A 190 0.28 6.29 22.10
CA GLU A 190 1.44 7.18 22.05
C GLU A 190 1.03 8.61 21.69
N MET A 191 0.17 8.76 20.68
CA MET A 191 -0.28 10.08 20.23
C MET A 191 -1.20 10.75 21.24
N SER A 192 -2.01 10.00 22.00
CA SER A 192 -2.89 10.55 23.03
C SER A 192 -2.13 11.20 24.19
N ARG A 193 -0.90 10.74 24.47
CA ARG A 193 -0.03 11.39 25.49
C ARG A 193 0.45 12.78 25.05
N LYS A 194 0.60 13.01 23.74
CA LYS A 194 1.07 14.28 23.16
C LYS A 194 -0.09 15.20 22.75
N PHE A 195 -1.16 14.60 22.26
CA PHE A 195 -2.33 15.26 21.69
C PHE A 195 -3.60 14.60 22.25
N PRO A 196 -4.07 15.00 23.44
CA PRO A 196 -5.21 14.37 24.09
C PRO A 196 -6.53 14.63 23.35
N GLY A 197 -7.45 13.68 23.45
CA GLY A 197 -8.80 13.77 22.90
C GLY A 197 -8.81 13.91 21.37
N ILE A 198 -9.67 14.77 20.86
CA ILE A 198 -9.87 15.00 19.43
C ILE A 198 -8.64 15.57 18.70
N ARG A 199 -7.66 16.10 19.42
CA ARG A 199 -6.41 16.56 18.83
C ARG A 199 -5.47 15.43 18.41
N ASN A 200 -5.78 14.18 18.80
CA ASN A 200 -5.01 13.01 18.39
C ASN A 200 -5.12 12.79 16.86
N PRO A 201 -4.01 12.92 16.10
CA PRO A 201 -4.07 12.81 14.65
C PRO A 201 -4.43 11.41 14.15
N VAL A 202 -4.18 10.36 14.93
CA VAL A 202 -4.61 8.99 14.61
C VAL A 202 -6.11 8.89 14.69
N LEU A 203 -6.70 9.41 15.78
CA LEU A 203 -8.14 9.43 15.97
C LEU A 203 -8.85 10.25 14.88
N LEU A 204 -8.35 11.46 14.60
CA LEU A 204 -8.93 12.32 13.56
C LEU A 204 -8.95 11.65 12.17
N ARG A 205 -7.85 10.99 11.79
CA ARG A 205 -7.77 10.28 10.52
C ARG A 205 -8.66 9.04 10.48
N THR A 206 -8.81 8.34 11.61
CA THR A 206 -9.74 7.22 11.71
C THR A 206 -11.19 7.70 11.56
N ILE A 207 -11.55 8.80 12.24
CA ILE A 207 -12.87 9.44 12.05
C ILE A 207 -13.08 9.83 10.60
N LEU A 208 -12.08 10.43 9.94
CA LEU A 208 -12.17 10.78 8.52
C LEU A 208 -12.40 9.55 7.65
N SER A 209 -11.74 8.40 7.91
CA SER A 209 -12.00 7.15 7.18
C SER A 209 -13.44 6.66 7.38
N LEU A 210 -13.96 6.73 8.60
CA LEU A 210 -15.35 6.35 8.89
C LEU A 210 -16.35 7.28 8.19
N LEU A 211 -16.12 8.60 8.20
CA LEU A 211 -16.93 9.57 7.49
C LEU A 211 -16.87 9.35 5.98
N THR A 212 -15.69 9.03 5.44
CA THR A 212 -15.53 8.68 4.00
C THR A 212 -16.34 7.43 3.66
N ALA A 213 -16.22 6.36 4.47
CA ALA A 213 -17.05 5.17 4.28
C ALA A 213 -18.53 5.48 4.29
N THR A 214 -18.99 6.19 5.32
CA THR A 214 -20.40 6.58 5.44
C THR A 214 -20.87 7.40 4.23
N ALA A 215 -20.10 8.39 3.79
CA ALA A 215 -20.42 9.22 2.64
C ALA A 215 -20.51 8.41 1.34
N LEU A 216 -19.58 7.47 1.11
CA LEU A 216 -19.57 6.60 -0.06
C LEU A 216 -20.78 5.66 -0.06
N PHE A 217 -21.17 5.09 1.08
CA PHE A 217 -22.36 4.24 1.20
C PHE A 217 -23.67 5.03 1.02
N LEU A 218 -23.75 6.25 1.54
CA LEU A 218 -24.91 7.13 1.34
C LEU A 218 -25.02 7.61 -0.11
N TYR A 219 -23.89 7.80 -0.79
CA TYR A 219 -23.86 8.17 -2.21
C TYR A 219 -24.30 7.00 -3.09
N ASN A 220 -23.68 5.83 -2.94
CA ASN A 220 -23.99 4.61 -3.68
C ASN A 220 -23.40 3.39 -2.93
N THR A 221 -24.26 2.43 -2.58
CA THR A 221 -23.85 1.22 -1.84
C THR A 221 -22.80 0.39 -2.59
N ALA A 222 -22.86 0.36 -3.94
CA ALA A 222 -21.86 -0.33 -4.76
C ALA A 222 -20.49 0.34 -4.65
N VAL A 223 -20.43 1.69 -4.66
CA VAL A 223 -19.18 2.44 -4.49
C VAL A 223 -18.62 2.24 -3.10
N GLY A 224 -19.45 2.30 -2.05
CA GLY A 224 -19.03 2.05 -0.66
C GLY A 224 -18.47 0.65 -0.46
N SER A 225 -19.17 -0.39 -0.94
CA SER A 225 -18.72 -1.78 -0.86
C SER A 225 -17.42 -2.00 -1.63
N THR A 226 -17.32 -1.43 -2.82
CA THR A 226 -16.12 -1.51 -3.67
C THR A 226 -14.92 -0.88 -3.00
N TRP A 227 -15.07 0.27 -2.34
CA TRP A 227 -14.00 0.90 -1.58
C TRP A 227 -13.54 0.05 -0.39
N LEU A 228 -14.46 -0.62 0.32
CA LEU A 228 -14.09 -1.52 1.42
C LEU A 228 -13.31 -2.75 0.91
N ILE A 229 -13.76 -3.37 -0.19
CA ILE A 229 -13.07 -4.52 -0.81
C ILE A 229 -11.66 -4.12 -1.28
N TYR A 230 -11.55 -2.98 -1.97
CA TYR A 230 -10.28 -2.39 -2.40
C TYR A 230 -9.33 -2.18 -1.21
N SER A 231 -9.81 -1.54 -0.15
CA SER A 231 -9.02 -1.26 1.05
C SER A 231 -8.60 -2.55 1.76
N ALA A 232 -9.53 -3.50 1.91
CA ALA A 232 -9.22 -4.79 2.53
C ALA A 232 -8.16 -5.57 1.76
N ALA A 233 -8.23 -5.60 0.42
CA ALA A 233 -7.24 -6.27 -0.42
C ALA A 233 -5.86 -5.60 -0.33
N ALA A 234 -5.80 -4.27 -0.31
CA ALA A 234 -4.56 -3.52 -0.17
C ALA A 234 -3.89 -3.76 1.20
N VAL A 235 -4.66 -3.67 2.29
CA VAL A 235 -4.17 -3.90 3.66
C VAL A 235 -3.80 -5.36 3.88
N PHE A 236 -4.58 -6.30 3.34
CA PHE A 236 -4.24 -7.73 3.39
C PHE A 236 -2.85 -7.99 2.81
N LEU A 237 -2.56 -7.43 1.63
CA LEU A 237 -1.26 -7.62 0.98
C LEU A 237 -0.13 -6.97 1.78
N LEU A 238 -0.34 -5.77 2.33
CA LEU A 238 0.62 -5.12 3.22
C LEU A 238 0.97 -5.98 4.43
N GLU A 239 -0.05 -6.48 5.14
CA GLU A 239 0.16 -7.28 6.35
C GLU A 239 0.71 -8.68 6.03
N TYR A 240 0.42 -9.23 4.84
CA TYR A 240 1.04 -10.46 4.36
C TYR A 240 2.55 -10.28 4.15
N VAL A 241 2.98 -9.18 3.53
CA VAL A 241 4.40 -8.86 3.36
C VAL A 241 5.07 -8.58 4.71
N ASN A 242 4.42 -7.84 5.62
CA ASN A 242 4.90 -7.62 6.98
C ASN A 242 5.11 -8.94 7.72
N TYR A 243 4.14 -9.86 7.62
CA TYR A 243 4.25 -11.19 8.23
C TYR A 243 5.47 -11.96 7.74
N ILE A 244 5.65 -12.09 6.42
CA ILE A 244 6.77 -12.83 5.84
C ILE A 244 8.12 -12.21 6.24
N ARG A 245 8.22 -10.89 6.20
CA ARG A 245 9.47 -10.17 6.47
C ARG A 245 9.89 -10.18 7.94
N HIS A 246 8.94 -10.30 8.86
CA HIS A 246 9.19 -10.17 10.31
C HIS A 246 8.84 -11.41 11.12
N TYR A 247 8.48 -12.54 10.47
CA TYR A 247 8.13 -13.77 11.15
C TYR A 247 9.31 -14.38 11.90
N GLY A 248 9.14 -14.58 13.19
CA GLY A 248 10.13 -15.25 14.05
C GLY A 248 11.41 -14.45 14.31
N LEU A 249 11.47 -13.17 13.89
CA LEU A 249 12.60 -12.32 14.21
C LEU A 249 12.60 -11.93 15.69
N HIS A 250 13.76 -11.93 16.32
CA HIS A 250 14.00 -11.51 17.70
C HIS A 250 15.19 -10.54 17.77
N ARG A 251 15.03 -9.49 18.61
CA ARG A 251 16.06 -8.49 18.87
C ARG A 251 16.27 -8.34 20.37
#